data_b1ab97e31df26276aac22ed6c5e548f4
#
_entry.id   b1ab97e31df26276aac22ed6c5e548f4
#
_cell.length_a   1.000
_cell.length_b   1.000
_cell.length_c   1.000
_cell.angle_alpha   90.00
_cell.angle_beta   90.00
_cell.angle_gamma   90.00
#
_symmetry.space_group_name_H-M   'P 1'
#
loop_
_entity.id
_entity.type
_entity.pdbx_description
1 polymer ?
#
loop_
_entity_poly.entity_id
_entity_poly.type
_entity_poly.pdbx_seq_one_letter_code
_entity_poly.pdbx_strand_id
1 'polypeptide(L)'
;MVREMEKCMGKNEIVGYEPLVDDLKDLIHKKQYQVLKLINSETINLYWEIGEEIYRQQEENGWGKSIVQVLSTELQKEFPGAKGYSAANLWRMRNFYLTYRDSEKLAPLVREISWSNNIIIMEKCKDDLQREFYIQMVKRYGWTKRILTNFIEAQTYEKYLLNQ
;
A
#
# COMPACT_ATOMS: atom_id res chain seq x y z
N MET A 1 -19.46 60.31 -6.96
CA MET A 1 -18.02 60.12 -7.27
C MET A 1 -17.49 58.78 -6.84
N VAL A 2 -17.75 58.26 -5.66
CA VAL A 2 -17.24 56.94 -5.26
C VAL A 2 -17.92 55.76 -5.98
N ARG A 3 -19.19 55.88 -6.38
CA ARG A 3 -19.94 54.84 -7.13
C ARG A 3 -19.61 54.74 -8.62
N GLU A 4 -18.94 55.71 -9.20
CA GLU A 4 -18.53 55.68 -10.63
C GLU A 4 -17.12 55.13 -10.81
N MET A 5 -16.29 55.10 -9.78
CA MET A 5 -14.95 54.49 -9.85
C MET A 5 -14.96 52.97 -9.74
N GLU A 6 -15.99 52.36 -9.18
CA GLU A 6 -16.12 50.89 -9.10
C GLU A 6 -16.55 50.25 -10.44
N LYS A 7 -17.00 51.06 -11.41
CA LYS A 7 -17.48 50.58 -12.72
C LYS A 7 -16.40 50.45 -13.79
N CYS A 8 -15.17 50.88 -13.49
CA CYS A 8 -14.03 50.82 -14.40
C CYS A 8 -13.00 49.74 -14.09
N MET A 9 -13.20 48.94 -13.06
CA MET A 9 -12.44 47.66 -12.93
C MET A 9 -13.17 46.63 -13.79
N GLY A 10 -12.99 46.73 -15.11
CA GLY A 10 -13.39 45.72 -16.05
C GLY A 10 -12.82 44.37 -15.56
N LYS A 11 -13.69 43.40 -15.29
CA LYS A 11 -13.31 42.00 -15.29
C LYS A 11 -12.64 41.77 -16.63
N ASN A 12 -11.32 41.75 -16.66
CA ASN A 12 -10.60 41.08 -17.74
C ASN A 12 -11.04 39.62 -17.67
N GLU A 13 -12.10 39.29 -18.38
CA GLU A 13 -12.44 37.91 -18.66
C GLU A 13 -11.30 37.39 -19.52
N ILE A 14 -10.37 36.70 -18.86
CA ILE A 14 -9.32 35.95 -19.55
C ILE A 14 -10.06 34.82 -20.25
N VAL A 15 -10.24 34.97 -21.56
CA VAL A 15 -10.92 33.99 -22.42
C VAL A 15 -9.89 32.94 -22.85
N GLY A 16 -10.27 31.66 -22.83
CA GLY A 16 -9.43 30.56 -23.35
C GLY A 16 -8.42 29.98 -22.37
N TYR A 17 -8.65 30.17 -21.07
CA TYR A 17 -7.79 29.58 -20.02
C TYR A 17 -8.20 28.14 -19.64
N GLU A 18 -9.38 27.68 -20.05
CA GLU A 18 -9.93 26.37 -19.71
C GLU A 18 -8.96 25.23 -20.04
N PRO A 19 -8.31 25.16 -21.22
CA PRO A 19 -7.33 24.11 -21.52
C PRO A 19 -6.15 24.12 -20.54
N LEU A 20 -5.65 25.29 -20.16
CA LEU A 20 -4.57 25.41 -19.18
C LEU A 20 -5.01 24.88 -17.79
N VAL A 21 -6.23 25.22 -17.39
CA VAL A 21 -6.78 24.70 -16.11
C VAL A 21 -6.88 23.18 -16.12
N ASP A 22 -7.33 22.59 -17.20
CA ASP A 22 -7.45 21.14 -17.33
C ASP A 22 -6.08 20.47 -17.37
N ASP A 23 -5.10 21.02 -18.11
CA ASP A 23 -3.72 20.55 -18.09
C ASP A 23 -3.10 20.58 -16.68
N LEU A 24 -3.37 21.65 -15.91
CA LEU A 24 -2.88 21.78 -14.55
C LEU A 24 -3.56 20.79 -13.59
N LYS A 25 -4.86 20.56 -13.75
CA LYS A 25 -5.59 19.52 -12.98
C LYS A 25 -4.97 18.15 -13.23
N ASP A 26 -4.75 17.79 -14.48
CA ASP A 26 -4.15 16.51 -14.87
C ASP A 26 -2.73 16.37 -14.32
N LEU A 27 -1.93 17.44 -14.40
CA LEU A 27 -0.59 17.47 -13.82
C LEU A 27 -0.63 17.26 -12.30
N ILE A 28 -1.52 17.96 -11.60
CA ILE A 28 -1.68 17.83 -10.14
C ILE A 28 -2.09 16.41 -9.78
N HIS A 29 -3.13 15.86 -10.42
CA HIS A 29 -3.58 14.49 -10.17
C HIS A 29 -2.48 13.46 -10.41
N LYS A 30 -1.73 13.60 -11.52
CA LYS A 30 -0.60 12.73 -11.83
C LYS A 30 0.47 12.78 -10.73
N LYS A 31 0.82 13.97 -10.27
CA LYS A 31 1.82 14.15 -9.20
C LYS A 31 1.34 13.61 -7.85
N GLN A 32 0.09 13.88 -7.49
CA GLN A 32 -0.52 13.33 -6.27
C GLN A 32 -0.51 11.80 -6.30
N TYR A 33 -0.87 11.18 -7.42
CA TYR A 33 -0.82 9.72 -7.58
C TYR A 33 0.60 9.17 -7.42
N GLN A 34 1.61 9.82 -8.01
CA GLN A 34 3.01 9.42 -7.88
C GLN A 34 3.48 9.48 -6.42
N VAL A 35 3.12 10.54 -5.69
CA VAL A 35 3.47 10.69 -4.26
C VAL A 35 2.81 9.59 -3.42
N LEU A 36 1.52 9.32 -3.62
CA LEU A 36 0.81 8.25 -2.90
C LEU A 36 1.42 6.88 -3.16
N LYS A 37 1.83 6.62 -4.41
CA LYS A 37 2.50 5.37 -4.79
C LYS A 37 3.85 5.23 -4.10
N LEU A 38 4.62 6.32 -4.01
CA LEU A 38 5.90 6.34 -3.30
C LEU A 38 5.72 6.10 -1.79
N ILE A 39 4.77 6.79 -1.16
CA ILE A 39 4.44 6.60 0.27
C ILE A 39 4.07 5.13 0.53
N ASN A 40 3.24 4.52 -0.32
CA ASN A 40 2.89 3.10 -0.18
C ASN A 40 4.12 2.20 -0.25
N SER A 41 4.96 2.39 -1.26
CA SER A 41 6.18 1.59 -1.46
C SER A 41 7.13 1.69 -0.27
N GLU A 42 7.37 2.90 0.24
CA GLU A 42 8.22 3.12 1.40
C GLU A 42 7.62 2.54 2.70
N THR A 43 6.30 2.59 2.84
CA THR A 43 5.62 1.93 3.97
C THR A 43 5.81 0.41 3.93
N ILE A 44 5.69 -0.21 2.77
CA ILE A 44 5.92 -1.66 2.60
C ILE A 44 7.39 -2.00 2.84
N ASN A 45 8.33 -1.16 2.37
CA ASN A 45 9.75 -1.33 2.66
C ASN A 45 10.03 -1.30 4.17
N LEU A 46 9.49 -0.31 4.88
CA LEU A 46 9.61 -0.22 6.34
C LEU A 46 9.09 -1.49 7.04
N TYR A 47 7.92 -2.00 6.63
CA TYR A 47 7.35 -3.20 7.22
C TYR A 47 8.15 -4.46 6.90
N TRP A 48 8.78 -4.52 5.73
CA TRP A 48 9.74 -5.56 5.37
C TRP A 48 10.95 -5.53 6.30
N GLU A 49 11.58 -4.38 6.49
CA GLU A 49 12.76 -4.22 7.34
C GLU A 49 12.46 -4.53 8.81
N ILE A 50 11.30 -4.08 9.33
CA ILE A 50 10.84 -4.45 10.68
C ILE A 50 10.67 -5.97 10.78
N GLY A 51 10.05 -6.59 9.80
CA GLY A 51 9.83 -8.03 9.77
C GLY A 51 11.13 -8.83 9.75
N GLU A 52 12.09 -8.39 8.93
CA GLU A 52 13.45 -8.94 8.86
C GLU A 52 14.17 -8.85 10.19
N GLU A 53 14.16 -7.66 10.82
CA GLU A 53 14.81 -7.44 12.10
C GLU A 53 14.21 -8.28 13.22
N ILE A 54 12.88 -8.39 13.30
CA ILE A 54 12.21 -9.27 14.27
C ILE A 54 12.64 -10.72 14.06
N TYR A 55 12.65 -11.20 12.81
CA TYR A 55 13.09 -12.56 12.48
C TYR A 55 14.53 -12.79 12.90
N ARG A 56 15.46 -11.91 12.50
CA ARG A 56 16.88 -12.02 12.80
C ARG A 56 17.14 -12.06 14.30
N GLN A 57 16.53 -11.17 15.06
CA GLN A 57 16.69 -11.11 16.51
C GLN A 57 16.14 -12.35 17.22
N GLN A 58 15.06 -12.93 16.70
CA GLN A 58 14.54 -14.19 17.26
C GLN A 58 15.49 -15.36 17.02
N GLU A 59 16.10 -15.45 15.82
CA GLU A 59 17.07 -16.50 15.50
C GLU A 59 18.38 -16.33 16.31
N GLU A 60 18.92 -15.10 16.40
CA GLU A 60 20.18 -14.83 17.10
C GLU A 60 20.06 -14.93 18.63
N ASN A 61 18.96 -14.49 19.22
CA ASN A 61 18.80 -14.38 20.67
C ASN A 61 17.87 -15.44 21.26
N GLY A 62 17.26 -16.30 20.44
CA GLY A 62 16.31 -17.32 20.89
C GLY A 62 15.03 -16.73 21.51
N TRP A 63 14.66 -15.50 21.18
CA TRP A 63 13.51 -14.83 21.75
C TRP A 63 12.21 -15.45 21.26
N GLY A 64 11.36 -15.80 22.21
CA GLY A 64 10.04 -16.35 21.94
C GLY A 64 9.02 -15.29 21.50
N LYS A 65 7.76 -15.71 21.46
CA LYS A 65 6.64 -14.87 21.02
C LYS A 65 6.41 -13.62 21.87
N SER A 66 6.79 -13.65 23.15
CA SER A 66 6.61 -12.55 24.11
C SER A 66 7.34 -11.26 23.71
N ILE A 67 8.45 -11.36 22.96
CA ILE A 67 9.20 -10.18 22.54
C ILE A 67 8.36 -9.27 21.63
N VAL A 68 7.51 -9.83 20.78
CA VAL A 68 6.67 -9.04 19.87
C VAL A 68 5.66 -8.21 20.64
N GLN A 69 5.14 -8.73 21.78
CA GLN A 69 4.26 -7.95 22.64
C GLN A 69 4.98 -6.79 23.32
N VAL A 70 6.23 -7.00 23.76
CA VAL A 70 7.08 -5.94 24.33
C VAL A 70 7.36 -4.86 23.27
N LEU A 71 7.79 -5.27 22.09
CA LEU A 71 8.02 -4.34 20.96
C LEU A 71 6.77 -3.53 20.63
N SER A 72 5.62 -4.17 20.55
CA SER A 72 4.33 -3.49 20.30
C SER A 72 4.07 -2.41 21.33
N THR A 73 4.25 -2.71 22.61
CA THR A 73 4.02 -1.77 23.71
C THR A 73 4.97 -0.56 23.61
N GLU A 74 6.25 -0.80 23.41
CA GLU A 74 7.25 0.27 23.34
C GLU A 74 7.07 1.14 22.08
N LEU A 75 6.81 0.53 20.92
CA LEU A 75 6.59 1.26 19.66
C LEU A 75 5.31 2.11 19.71
N GLN A 76 4.23 1.61 20.30
CA GLN A 76 2.99 2.38 20.45
C GLN A 76 3.15 3.54 21.44
N LYS A 77 4.01 3.40 22.43
CA LYS A 77 4.34 4.46 23.38
C LYS A 77 5.19 5.57 22.72
N GLU A 78 6.18 5.18 21.91
CA GLU A 78 7.07 6.12 21.20
C GLU A 78 6.34 6.83 20.06
N PHE A 79 5.47 6.12 19.36
CA PHE A 79 4.73 6.64 18.19
C PHE A 79 3.22 6.65 18.45
N PRO A 80 2.71 7.51 19.35
CA PRO A 80 1.30 7.56 19.68
C PRO A 80 0.49 7.97 18.45
N GLY A 81 -0.58 7.22 18.17
CA GLY A 81 -1.43 7.44 16.99
C GLY A 81 -0.99 6.70 15.73
N ALA A 82 0.20 6.12 15.68
CA ALA A 82 0.59 5.21 14.59
C ALA A 82 -0.18 3.88 14.70
N LYS A 83 -0.88 3.52 13.63
CA LYS A 83 -1.76 2.35 13.63
C LYS A 83 -1.07 1.02 13.26
N GLY A 84 0.19 1.08 12.88
CA GLY A 84 0.93 -0.05 12.29
C GLY A 84 1.60 -0.99 13.29
N TYR A 85 1.70 -0.66 14.57
CA TYR A 85 2.58 -1.34 15.51
C TYR A 85 1.88 -2.21 16.56
N SER A 86 0.68 -2.71 16.26
CA SER A 86 0.06 -3.76 17.09
C SER A 86 0.86 -5.06 17.00
N ALA A 87 0.82 -5.88 18.06
CA ALA A 87 1.50 -7.18 18.07
C ALA A 87 1.09 -8.06 16.87
N ALA A 88 -0.20 -8.07 16.53
CA ALA A 88 -0.70 -8.80 15.38
C ALA A 88 -0.08 -8.30 14.06
N ASN A 89 0.08 -6.99 13.91
CA ASN A 89 0.67 -6.41 12.68
C ASN A 89 2.19 -6.64 12.61
N LEU A 90 2.89 -6.56 13.75
CA LEU A 90 4.32 -6.92 13.82
C LEU A 90 4.56 -8.39 13.42
N TRP A 91 3.69 -9.30 13.85
CA TRP A 91 3.71 -10.70 13.40
C TRP A 91 3.47 -10.83 11.89
N ARG A 92 2.57 -10.04 11.33
CA ARG A 92 2.32 -10.01 9.87
C ARG A 92 3.53 -9.48 9.12
N MET A 93 4.23 -8.47 9.63
CA MET A 93 5.48 -7.96 9.03
C MET A 93 6.57 -9.05 9.01
N ARG A 94 6.76 -9.77 10.12
CA ARG A 94 7.69 -10.91 10.18
C ARG A 94 7.32 -12.01 9.17
N ASN A 95 6.05 -12.39 9.14
CA ASN A 95 5.57 -13.41 8.20
C ASN A 95 5.66 -12.94 6.74
N PHE A 96 5.46 -11.66 6.49
CA PHE A 96 5.62 -11.04 5.17
C PHE A 96 7.06 -11.17 4.67
N TYR A 97 8.02 -10.82 5.49
CA TYR A 97 9.44 -11.03 5.19
C TYR A 97 9.72 -12.50 4.88
N LEU A 98 9.32 -13.42 5.76
CA LEU A 98 9.54 -14.86 5.59
C LEU A 98 8.89 -15.44 4.33
N THR A 99 7.72 -14.94 3.99
CA THR A 99 6.98 -15.42 2.82
C THR A 99 7.66 -15.05 1.50
N TYR A 100 8.26 -13.86 1.42
CA TYR A 100 8.72 -13.30 0.16
C TYR A 100 10.24 -13.13 0.02
N ARG A 101 11.02 -13.31 1.09
CA ARG A 101 12.48 -13.07 1.09
C ARG A 101 13.25 -13.88 0.04
N ASP A 102 12.81 -15.11 -0.23
CA ASP A 102 13.47 -16.02 -1.15
C ASP A 102 12.86 -15.98 -2.57
N SER A 103 11.86 -15.13 -2.80
CA SER A 103 11.21 -14.96 -4.09
C SER A 103 11.68 -13.69 -4.80
N GLU A 104 12.70 -13.80 -5.64
CA GLU A 104 13.22 -12.69 -6.46
C GLU A 104 12.11 -12.02 -7.30
N LYS A 105 11.12 -12.79 -7.71
CA LYS A 105 10.00 -12.31 -8.53
C LYS A 105 8.96 -11.55 -7.73
N LEU A 106 8.54 -12.06 -6.57
CA LEU A 106 7.46 -11.48 -5.78
C LEU A 106 7.93 -10.34 -4.89
N ALA A 107 9.15 -10.38 -4.37
CA ALA A 107 9.69 -9.38 -3.47
C ALA A 107 9.59 -7.93 -4.00
N PRO A 108 9.87 -7.62 -5.29
CA PRO A 108 9.61 -6.29 -5.82
C PRO A 108 8.11 -5.99 -6.03
N LEU A 109 7.31 -7.00 -6.43
CA LEU A 109 5.89 -6.81 -6.77
C LEU A 109 5.02 -6.45 -5.56
N VAL A 110 5.30 -7.05 -4.39
CA VAL A 110 4.53 -6.79 -3.16
C VAL A 110 4.61 -5.34 -2.70
N ARG A 111 5.65 -4.60 -3.11
CA ARG A 111 5.84 -3.18 -2.81
C ARG A 111 4.92 -2.25 -3.63
N GLU A 112 4.32 -2.78 -4.68
CA GLU A 112 3.46 -2.02 -5.58
C GLU A 112 1.98 -2.03 -5.20
N ILE A 113 1.59 -2.84 -4.20
CA ILE A 113 0.22 -2.95 -3.71
C ILE A 113 0.12 -2.53 -2.24
N SER A 114 -1.08 -2.26 -1.75
CA SER A 114 -1.31 -1.81 -0.37
C SER A 114 -0.97 -2.90 0.66
N TRP A 115 -0.66 -2.48 1.90
CA TRP A 115 -0.43 -3.41 3.00
C TRP A 115 -1.63 -4.33 3.26
N SER A 116 -2.84 -3.79 3.23
CA SER A 116 -4.05 -4.60 3.42
C SER A 116 -4.25 -5.66 2.35
N ASN A 117 -3.90 -5.37 1.09
CA ASN A 117 -3.92 -6.36 0.02
C ASN A 117 -2.83 -7.41 0.19
N ASN A 118 -1.62 -6.99 0.58
CA ASN A 118 -0.52 -7.91 0.89
C ASN A 118 -0.90 -8.91 1.99
N ILE A 119 -1.53 -8.44 3.08
CA ILE A 119 -2.00 -9.32 4.17
C ILE A 119 -2.96 -10.39 3.63
N ILE A 120 -3.96 -9.99 2.85
CA ILE A 120 -4.95 -10.92 2.32
C ILE A 120 -4.32 -11.96 1.40
N ILE A 121 -3.42 -11.54 0.50
CA ILE A 121 -2.73 -12.46 -0.41
C ILE A 121 -1.84 -13.43 0.37
N MET A 122 -1.06 -12.92 1.32
CA MET A 122 -0.20 -13.75 2.16
C MET A 122 -0.99 -14.80 2.96
N GLU A 123 -2.12 -14.40 3.55
CA GLU A 123 -2.90 -15.24 4.44
C GLU A 123 -3.81 -16.24 3.70
N LYS A 124 -4.32 -15.88 2.51
CA LYS A 124 -5.32 -16.68 1.78
C LYS A 124 -4.75 -17.45 0.58
N CYS A 125 -3.64 -17.05 -0.01
CA CYS A 125 -3.05 -17.74 -1.15
C CYS A 125 -2.07 -18.82 -0.71
N LYS A 126 -2.09 -19.96 -1.41
CA LYS A 126 -1.36 -21.18 -1.01
C LYS A 126 0.06 -21.22 -1.55
N ASP A 127 0.29 -20.69 -2.75
CA ASP A 127 1.57 -20.75 -3.46
C ASP A 127 1.89 -19.44 -4.19
N ASP A 128 3.10 -19.35 -4.70
CA ASP A 128 3.61 -18.14 -5.31
C ASP A 128 2.96 -17.82 -6.65
N LEU A 129 2.49 -18.82 -7.40
CA LEU A 129 1.77 -18.58 -8.66
C LEU A 129 0.41 -17.92 -8.40
N GLN A 130 -0.31 -18.42 -7.40
CA GLN A 130 -1.57 -17.82 -6.96
C GLN A 130 -1.35 -16.40 -6.41
N ARG A 131 -0.31 -16.19 -5.60
CA ARG A 131 0.05 -14.87 -5.07
C ARG A 131 0.36 -13.89 -6.19
N GLU A 132 1.20 -14.30 -7.14
CA GLU A 132 1.53 -13.49 -8.31
C GLU A 132 0.30 -13.08 -9.10
N PHE A 133 -0.58 -14.03 -9.39
CA PHE A 133 -1.82 -13.75 -10.12
C PHE A 133 -2.62 -12.64 -9.45
N TYR A 134 -2.88 -12.74 -8.13
CA TYR A 134 -3.66 -11.74 -7.43
C TYR A 134 -2.93 -10.41 -7.26
N ILE A 135 -1.61 -10.39 -7.08
CA ILE A 135 -0.82 -9.14 -7.08
C ILE A 135 -0.96 -8.41 -8.41
N GLN A 136 -0.83 -9.13 -9.54
CA GLN A 136 -0.99 -8.55 -10.86
C GLN A 136 -2.42 -8.01 -11.10
N MET A 137 -3.44 -8.72 -10.63
CA MET A 137 -4.83 -8.27 -10.72
C MET A 137 -5.07 -7.00 -9.90
N VAL A 138 -4.56 -6.94 -8.68
CA VAL A 138 -4.62 -5.73 -7.84
C VAL A 138 -3.93 -4.55 -8.52
N LYS A 139 -2.72 -4.75 -9.07
CA LYS A 139 -1.99 -3.71 -9.80
C LYS A 139 -2.75 -3.20 -11.02
N ARG A 140 -3.31 -4.12 -11.80
CA ARG A 140 -3.98 -3.80 -13.06
C ARG A 140 -5.32 -3.10 -12.87
N TYR A 141 -6.10 -3.54 -11.88
CA TYR A 141 -7.48 -3.11 -11.72
C TYR A 141 -7.71 -2.23 -10.47
N GLY A 142 -6.68 -1.99 -9.66
CA GLY A 142 -6.81 -1.19 -8.45
C GLY A 142 -7.75 -1.79 -7.40
N TRP A 143 -7.79 -3.10 -7.27
CA TRP A 143 -8.70 -3.77 -6.35
C TRP A 143 -8.48 -3.36 -4.90
N THR A 144 -9.56 -3.01 -4.23
CA THR A 144 -9.56 -2.83 -2.78
C THR A 144 -9.48 -4.18 -2.08
N LYS A 145 -9.14 -4.16 -0.77
CA LYS A 145 -9.14 -5.35 0.09
C LYS A 145 -10.43 -6.17 -0.08
N ARG A 146 -11.60 -5.53 -0.08
CA ARG A 146 -12.90 -6.20 -0.20
C ARG A 146 -13.07 -6.89 -1.55
N ILE A 147 -12.74 -6.19 -2.63
CA ILE A 147 -12.83 -6.74 -3.98
C ILE A 147 -11.90 -7.93 -4.13
N LEU A 148 -10.63 -7.79 -3.71
CA LEU A 148 -9.65 -8.88 -3.73
C LEU A 148 -10.15 -10.10 -2.95
N THR A 149 -10.67 -9.91 -1.73
CA THR A 149 -11.19 -10.99 -0.91
C THR A 149 -12.31 -11.74 -1.64
N ASN A 150 -13.26 -11.03 -2.25
CA ASN A 150 -14.36 -11.65 -3.00
C ASN A 150 -13.84 -12.49 -4.17
N PHE A 151 -12.86 -12.02 -4.93
CA PHE A 151 -12.28 -12.77 -6.04
C PHE A 151 -11.51 -14.01 -5.60
N ILE A 152 -10.80 -13.94 -4.47
CA ILE A 152 -10.12 -15.11 -3.89
C ILE A 152 -11.16 -16.14 -3.44
N GLU A 153 -12.20 -15.72 -2.74
CA GLU A 153 -13.28 -16.59 -2.25
C GLU A 153 -14.10 -17.20 -3.39
N ALA A 154 -14.25 -16.48 -4.51
CA ALA A 154 -14.85 -17.01 -5.74
C ALA A 154 -13.94 -17.96 -6.52
N GLN A 155 -12.73 -18.26 -6.03
CA GLN A 155 -11.75 -19.15 -6.67
C GLN A 155 -11.39 -18.70 -8.10
N THR A 156 -11.16 -17.41 -8.29
CA THR A 156 -10.94 -16.84 -9.62
C THR A 156 -9.66 -17.38 -10.27
N TYR A 157 -8.59 -17.57 -9.51
CA TYR A 157 -7.34 -18.15 -9.99
C TYR A 157 -7.54 -19.59 -10.48
N GLU A 158 -8.23 -20.43 -9.71
CA GLU A 158 -8.50 -21.81 -10.03
C GLU A 158 -9.37 -21.92 -11.31
N LYS A 159 -10.39 -21.07 -11.43
CA LYS A 159 -11.22 -20.97 -12.65
C LYS A 159 -10.42 -20.50 -13.86
N TYR A 160 -9.49 -19.57 -13.67
CA TYR A 160 -8.60 -19.11 -14.72
C TYR A 160 -7.74 -20.27 -15.26
N LEU A 161 -7.17 -21.10 -14.38
CA LEU A 161 -6.37 -22.26 -14.79
C LEU A 161 -7.18 -23.30 -15.57
N LEU A 162 -8.46 -23.50 -15.22
CA LEU A 162 -9.34 -24.45 -15.91
C LEU A 162 -9.75 -24.01 -17.32
N ASN A 163 -9.58 -22.73 -17.66
CA ASN A 163 -9.97 -22.15 -18.94
C ASN A 163 -8.78 -21.91 -19.89
N GLN A 164 -7.59 -22.36 -19.53
CA GLN A 164 -6.40 -22.38 -20.37
C GLN A 164 -6.24 -23.75 -21.05
#